data_b42adf7468da278e26976e201a582671
#
_entry.id   b42adf7468da278e26976e201a582671
#
_cell.length_a   1.000
_cell.length_b   1.000
_cell.length_c   1.000
_cell.angle_alpha   90.00
_cell.angle_beta   90.00
_cell.angle_gamma   90.00
#
_symmetry.space_group_name_H-M   'P 1'
#
loop_
_entity.id
_entity.type
_entity.pdbx_description
1 polymer ?
#
loop_
_entity_poly.entity_id
_entity_poly.type
_entity_poly.pdbx_seq_one_letter_code
_entity_poly.pdbx_strand_id
1 'polypeptide(L)'
;MRMPPFQPDKTMRRSLTLLFVICIFTGACAPKNAALPAVRSLELADCVLPTASGQQLDARCGTLVVPEDRANAAGRQVSLNIALVPAIKRKPAPDPLFMLAGGPGQSAVEAFPDMLLMLSSIHEGRDIVLVDQRGTGKSNPLRCLKPVEADSLSDAQVIERLQTCPARLQADPRFYTTEIAMQDLDAVRAALGYDTINLYGASYGTRAALTYLRMFPTRVRTIKLDAVVEQAFVMLVDD
;
A
#
# COMPACT_ATOMS: atom_id res chain seq x y z
N MET A 1 67.08 0.76 -8.42
CA MET A 1 66.83 -0.49 -9.15
C MET A 1 65.77 -0.22 -10.21
N ARG A 2 66.13 -0.24 -11.47
CA ARG A 2 65.20 -0.03 -12.61
C ARG A 2 64.85 -1.41 -13.16
N MET A 3 63.55 -1.68 -13.25
CA MET A 3 63.03 -2.90 -13.90
C MET A 3 63.15 -2.74 -15.44
N PRO A 4 63.50 -3.82 -16.16
CA PRO A 4 63.56 -3.81 -17.62
C PRO A 4 62.14 -3.92 -18.23
N PRO A 5 61.99 -3.44 -19.49
CA PRO A 5 60.69 -3.45 -20.16
C PRO A 5 60.33 -4.85 -20.68
N PHE A 6 59.03 -5.17 -20.57
CA PHE A 6 58.40 -6.38 -21.03
C PHE A 6 58.37 -6.42 -22.57
N GLN A 7 59.00 -7.45 -23.17
CA GLN A 7 58.88 -7.75 -24.60
C GLN A 7 57.83 -8.85 -24.84
N PRO A 8 56.88 -8.66 -25.76
CA PRO A 8 55.95 -9.73 -26.12
C PRO A 8 56.57 -10.73 -27.09
N ASP A 9 56.39 -12.02 -26.75
CA ASP A 9 56.82 -13.16 -27.55
C ASP A 9 56.03 -13.29 -28.85
N LYS A 10 56.74 -13.49 -29.96
CA LYS A 10 56.23 -13.52 -31.35
C LYS A 10 55.88 -14.94 -31.86
N THR A 11 55.53 -15.89 -30.99
CA THR A 11 55.29 -17.27 -31.43
C THR A 11 53.92 -17.82 -31.09
N MET A 12 52.85 -17.10 -31.46
CA MET A 12 51.52 -17.73 -31.46
C MET A 12 50.64 -17.17 -32.58
N ARG A 13 51.12 -17.26 -33.80
CA ARG A 13 50.30 -17.12 -35.00
C ARG A 13 50.27 -18.51 -35.67
N ARG A 14 49.25 -19.33 -35.37
CA ARG A 14 48.66 -20.38 -36.25
C ARG A 14 47.72 -21.21 -35.41
N SER A 15 46.44 -21.11 -35.74
CA SER A 15 45.32 -21.96 -35.43
C SER A 15 44.15 -21.19 -34.78
N LEU A 16 43.51 -20.34 -35.54
CA LEU A 16 42.17 -19.88 -35.23
C LEU A 16 41.41 -19.63 -36.54
N THR A 17 41.23 -20.73 -37.26
CA THR A 17 40.28 -20.80 -38.37
C THR A 17 39.61 -22.16 -38.28
N LEU A 18 38.45 -22.23 -37.75
CA LEU A 18 37.36 -23.23 -37.80
C LEU A 18 36.71 -23.35 -36.40
N LEU A 19 35.76 -22.51 -36.12
CA LEU A 19 34.65 -22.76 -35.21
C LEU A 19 33.69 -21.57 -35.17
N PHE A 20 33.25 -21.20 -36.37
CA PHE A 20 32.17 -20.22 -36.54
C PHE A 20 31.04 -20.85 -37.33
N VAL A 21 30.40 -21.85 -36.75
CA VAL A 21 29.02 -22.27 -37.11
C VAL A 21 28.48 -23.08 -35.93
N ILE A 22 27.29 -22.78 -35.52
CA ILE A 22 26.45 -23.41 -34.48
C ILE A 22 26.38 -22.56 -33.16
N CYS A 23 25.62 -21.50 -33.21
CA CYS A 23 24.84 -21.00 -32.06
C CYS A 23 23.74 -20.05 -32.57
N ILE A 24 22.89 -20.56 -33.45
CA ILE A 24 21.60 -19.93 -33.74
C ILE A 24 20.55 -20.99 -33.35
N PHE A 25 19.97 -20.80 -32.19
CA PHE A 25 18.72 -21.38 -31.66
C PHE A 25 18.83 -21.58 -30.14
N THR A 26 18.98 -20.48 -29.42
CA THR A 26 18.45 -20.44 -28.06
C THR A 26 17.46 -19.29 -28.04
N GLY A 27 16.19 -19.67 -28.17
CA GLY A 27 15.09 -18.74 -27.96
C GLY A 27 15.23 -18.15 -26.58
N ALA A 28 15.52 -16.83 -26.52
CA ALA A 28 15.45 -16.06 -25.30
C ALA A 28 14.03 -16.15 -24.78
N CYS A 29 13.81 -16.91 -23.72
CA CYS A 29 12.66 -16.74 -22.86
C CYS A 29 12.77 -15.35 -22.23
N ALA A 30 12.29 -14.34 -22.92
CA ALA A 30 11.98 -13.07 -22.30
C ALA A 30 10.96 -13.34 -21.18
N PRO A 31 11.17 -12.87 -19.95
CA PRO A 31 10.13 -12.96 -18.95
C PRO A 31 8.90 -12.26 -19.53
N LYS A 32 7.79 -12.98 -19.64
CA LYS A 32 6.49 -12.39 -19.90
C LYS A 32 6.26 -11.41 -18.75
N ASN A 33 6.49 -10.13 -18.99
CA ASN A 33 5.92 -9.09 -18.15
C ASN A 33 4.42 -9.35 -18.19
N ALA A 34 3.89 -9.98 -17.16
CA ALA A 34 2.47 -10.05 -16.95
C ALA A 34 2.03 -8.59 -16.83
N ALA A 35 1.40 -8.07 -17.88
CA ALA A 35 0.75 -6.79 -17.81
C ALA A 35 -0.21 -6.86 -16.63
N LEU A 36 -0.02 -5.99 -15.65
CA LEU A 36 -0.99 -5.82 -14.57
C LEU A 36 -2.36 -5.67 -15.24
N PRO A 37 -3.39 -6.39 -14.76
CA PRO A 37 -4.73 -6.27 -15.34
C PRO A 37 -5.08 -4.80 -15.36
N ALA A 38 -5.64 -4.33 -16.49
CA ALA A 38 -6.00 -2.93 -16.70
C ALA A 38 -6.77 -2.45 -15.47
N VAL A 39 -6.16 -1.53 -14.71
CA VAL A 39 -6.78 -0.93 -13.54
C VAL A 39 -8.03 -0.23 -14.05
N ARG A 40 -9.21 -0.70 -13.62
CA ARG A 40 -10.45 0.00 -13.93
C ARG A 40 -10.29 1.43 -13.44
N SER A 41 -10.62 2.41 -14.28
CA SER A 41 -10.58 3.82 -13.92
C SER A 41 -11.36 4.00 -12.61
N LEU A 42 -10.71 4.57 -11.60
CA LEU A 42 -11.34 4.88 -10.33
C LEU A 42 -12.29 6.05 -10.53
N GLU A 43 -13.59 5.81 -10.43
CA GLU A 43 -14.60 6.87 -10.46
C GLU A 43 -14.79 7.42 -9.05
N LEU A 44 -14.60 8.72 -8.90
CA LEU A 44 -14.83 9.46 -7.67
C LEU A 44 -16.03 10.38 -7.84
N ALA A 45 -16.97 10.31 -6.90
CA ALA A 45 -18.12 11.22 -6.77
C ALA A 45 -17.92 12.19 -5.61
N ASP A 46 -18.52 13.37 -5.69
CA ASP A 46 -18.49 14.34 -4.62
C ASP A 46 -19.14 13.75 -3.35
N CYS A 47 -18.49 13.96 -2.23
CA CYS A 47 -18.93 13.48 -0.92
C CYS A 47 -18.46 14.43 0.17
N VAL A 48 -18.91 14.19 1.39
CA VAL A 48 -18.55 14.95 2.58
C VAL A 48 -18.03 14.02 3.65
N LEU A 49 -16.90 14.37 4.24
CA LEU A 49 -16.35 13.67 5.40
C LEU A 49 -16.76 14.40 6.68
N PRO A 50 -17.44 13.71 7.62
CA PRO A 50 -17.80 14.31 8.91
C PRO A 50 -16.56 14.42 9.79
N THR A 51 -16.51 15.47 10.61
CA THR A 51 -15.53 15.65 11.68
C THR A 51 -16.20 15.54 13.04
N ALA A 52 -15.43 15.23 14.09
CA ALA A 52 -15.94 15.20 15.46
C ALA A 52 -16.43 16.57 15.94
N SER A 53 -15.88 17.65 15.38
CA SER A 53 -16.32 19.03 15.67
C SER A 53 -17.65 19.40 15.00
N GLY A 54 -18.24 18.52 14.18
CA GLY A 54 -19.45 18.77 13.40
C GLY A 54 -19.20 19.57 12.11
N GLN A 55 -17.97 19.93 11.82
CA GLN A 55 -17.61 20.51 10.52
C GLN A 55 -17.68 19.44 9.44
N GLN A 56 -17.86 19.89 8.20
CA GLN A 56 -17.90 19.03 7.03
C GLN A 56 -16.70 19.37 6.14
N LEU A 57 -16.02 18.34 5.66
CA LEU A 57 -14.89 18.48 4.75
C LEU A 57 -15.30 17.93 3.38
N ASP A 58 -15.30 18.81 2.37
CA ASP A 58 -15.59 18.42 1.00
C ASP A 58 -14.51 17.47 0.48
N ALA A 59 -14.95 16.40 -0.13
CA ALA A 59 -14.08 15.36 -0.66
C ALA A 59 -14.69 14.72 -1.92
N ARG A 60 -13.94 13.82 -2.53
CA ARG A 60 -14.40 12.94 -3.59
C ARG A 60 -14.20 11.49 -3.16
N CYS A 61 -15.28 10.73 -3.08
CA CYS A 61 -15.27 9.36 -2.59
C CYS A 61 -15.48 8.36 -3.73
N GLY A 62 -14.89 7.17 -3.56
CA GLY A 62 -15.07 6.08 -4.50
C GLY A 62 -14.51 4.77 -3.98
N THR A 63 -14.58 3.74 -4.81
CA THR A 63 -14.06 2.43 -4.47
C THR A 63 -13.21 1.87 -5.60
N LEU A 64 -12.09 1.24 -5.24
CA LEU A 64 -11.27 0.47 -6.14
C LEU A 64 -11.43 -1.02 -5.82
N VAL A 65 -11.86 -1.81 -6.79
CA VAL A 65 -11.99 -3.25 -6.63
C VAL A 65 -10.66 -3.93 -6.95
N VAL A 66 -10.16 -4.72 -6.00
CA VAL A 66 -8.91 -5.47 -6.13
C VAL A 66 -9.13 -6.95 -5.76
N PRO A 67 -8.35 -7.89 -6.32
CA PRO A 67 -8.43 -9.27 -5.87
C PRO A 67 -8.01 -9.42 -4.40
N GLU A 68 -8.73 -10.23 -3.65
CA GLU A 68 -8.34 -10.61 -2.29
C GLU A 68 -6.98 -11.33 -2.32
N ASP A 69 -6.88 -12.38 -3.13
CA ASP A 69 -5.63 -13.05 -3.49
C ASP A 69 -5.05 -12.42 -4.76
N ARG A 70 -3.91 -11.75 -4.64
CA ARG A 70 -3.24 -11.10 -5.78
C ARG A 70 -2.79 -12.08 -6.87
N ALA A 71 -2.62 -13.36 -6.54
CA ALA A 71 -2.29 -14.42 -7.50
C ALA A 71 -3.53 -14.96 -8.24
N ASN A 72 -4.75 -14.68 -7.74
CA ASN A 72 -6.00 -15.16 -8.31
C ASN A 72 -6.97 -14.01 -8.64
N ALA A 73 -6.75 -13.37 -9.78
CA ALA A 73 -7.56 -12.22 -10.20
C ALA A 73 -9.06 -12.52 -10.40
N ALA A 74 -9.42 -13.78 -10.64
CA ALA A 74 -10.82 -14.22 -10.79
C ALA A 74 -11.48 -14.64 -9.47
N GLY A 75 -10.71 -14.66 -8.37
CA GLY A 75 -11.18 -15.02 -7.05
C GLY A 75 -12.02 -13.95 -6.38
N ARG A 76 -12.15 -14.06 -5.06
CA ARG A 76 -12.85 -13.07 -4.24
C ARG A 76 -12.24 -11.69 -4.44
N GLN A 77 -13.10 -10.68 -4.47
CA GLN A 77 -12.70 -9.28 -4.63
C GLN A 77 -12.89 -8.50 -3.34
N VAL A 78 -12.04 -7.51 -3.12
CA VAL A 78 -12.12 -6.53 -2.03
C VAL A 78 -12.37 -5.16 -2.64
N SER A 79 -13.38 -4.44 -2.16
CA SER A 79 -13.65 -3.05 -2.54
C SER A 79 -12.96 -2.13 -1.56
N LEU A 80 -11.92 -1.43 -1.99
CA LEU A 80 -11.19 -0.47 -1.16
C LEU A 80 -11.95 0.85 -1.12
N ASN A 81 -12.27 1.33 0.06
CA ASN A 81 -12.91 2.62 0.28
C ASN A 81 -11.88 3.74 0.27
N ILE A 82 -12.14 4.77 -0.53
CA ILE A 82 -11.20 5.85 -0.82
C ILE A 82 -11.91 7.17 -0.67
N ALA A 83 -11.25 8.14 -0.02
CA ALA A 83 -11.63 9.53 -0.04
C ALA A 83 -10.43 10.38 -0.46
N LEU A 84 -10.63 11.25 -1.44
CA LEU A 84 -9.67 12.24 -1.90
C LEU A 84 -10.18 13.61 -1.50
N VAL A 85 -9.41 14.33 -0.69
CA VAL A 85 -9.65 15.73 -0.34
C VAL A 85 -8.82 16.57 -1.31
N PRO A 86 -9.45 17.27 -2.26
CA PRO A 86 -8.73 18.05 -3.28
C PRO A 86 -7.97 19.21 -2.65
N ALA A 87 -6.79 19.53 -3.19
CA ALA A 87 -6.06 20.72 -2.81
C ALA A 87 -6.88 21.99 -3.04
N ILE A 88 -6.66 22.98 -2.19
CA ILE A 88 -7.34 24.30 -2.30
C ILE A 88 -6.85 25.05 -3.55
N LYS A 89 -5.56 24.93 -3.89
CA LYS A 89 -4.99 25.56 -5.08
C LYS A 89 -5.48 24.88 -6.36
N ARG A 90 -5.79 25.67 -7.38
CA ARG A 90 -6.22 25.19 -8.70
C ARG A 90 -5.15 24.34 -9.43
N LYS A 91 -3.89 24.52 -9.09
CA LYS A 91 -2.75 23.76 -9.61
C LYS A 91 -2.01 23.12 -8.45
N PRO A 92 -2.46 21.98 -7.96
CA PRO A 92 -1.79 21.28 -6.88
C PRO A 92 -0.43 20.74 -7.31
N ALA A 93 0.42 20.47 -6.34
CA ALA A 93 1.64 19.70 -6.57
C ALA A 93 1.27 18.27 -7.01
N PRO A 94 2.06 17.64 -7.90
CA PRO A 94 1.71 16.34 -8.49
C PRO A 94 1.92 15.15 -7.52
N ASP A 95 2.37 15.43 -6.30
CA ASP A 95 2.72 14.45 -5.28
C ASP A 95 1.80 14.59 -4.06
N PRO A 96 0.65 13.90 -4.03
CA PRO A 96 -0.35 13.98 -2.97
C PRO A 96 0.18 13.41 -1.65
N LEU A 97 -0.52 13.71 -0.54
CA LEU A 97 -0.28 13.09 0.75
C LEU A 97 -1.24 11.91 0.96
N PHE A 98 -0.72 10.70 1.12
CA PHE A 98 -1.45 9.53 1.56
C PHE A 98 -1.30 9.35 3.07
N MET A 99 -2.42 9.18 3.78
CA MET A 99 -2.41 9.06 5.23
C MET A 99 -2.80 7.64 5.67
N LEU A 100 -1.94 7.04 6.48
CA LEU A 100 -2.04 5.66 6.96
C LEU A 100 -2.38 5.66 8.44
N ALA A 101 -3.55 5.13 8.77
CA ALA A 101 -4.06 5.10 10.14
C ALA A 101 -3.39 4.02 11.00
N GLY A 102 -3.59 4.14 12.29
CA GLY A 102 -3.05 3.27 13.32
C GLY A 102 -3.91 2.04 13.62
N GLY A 103 -3.80 1.59 14.82
CA GLY A 103 -4.40 0.37 15.35
C GLY A 103 -3.39 -0.76 15.42
N PRO A 104 -3.42 -1.81 14.57
CA PRO A 104 -4.11 -1.96 13.28
C PRO A 104 -5.63 -1.99 13.37
N GLY A 105 -6.29 -1.71 12.24
CA GLY A 105 -7.75 -1.85 12.12
C GLY A 105 -8.53 -0.53 12.03
N GLN A 106 -7.89 0.61 12.25
CA GLN A 106 -8.52 1.92 12.18
C GLN A 106 -8.79 2.32 10.73
N SER A 107 -9.99 2.86 10.45
CA SER A 107 -10.34 3.48 9.19
C SER A 107 -9.58 4.80 9.01
N ALA A 108 -8.89 4.97 7.90
CA ALA A 108 -8.24 6.24 7.57
C ALA A 108 -9.27 7.33 7.24
N VAL A 109 -10.35 6.95 6.56
CA VAL A 109 -11.43 7.85 6.15
C VAL A 109 -12.20 8.41 7.36
N GLU A 110 -12.27 7.65 8.47
CA GLU A 110 -12.91 8.09 9.70
C GLU A 110 -11.95 8.81 10.66
N ALA A 111 -10.67 8.41 10.68
CA ALA A 111 -9.71 8.86 11.68
C ALA A 111 -9.09 10.24 11.37
N PHE A 112 -8.91 10.58 10.10
CA PHE A 112 -8.12 11.75 9.73
C PHE A 112 -8.89 13.04 9.43
N PRO A 113 -10.20 13.10 9.21
CA PRO A 113 -10.88 14.36 8.87
C PRO A 113 -10.61 15.50 9.84
N ASP A 114 -10.62 15.25 11.16
CA ASP A 114 -10.30 16.27 12.16
C ASP A 114 -8.86 16.77 12.09
N MET A 115 -7.91 15.87 11.83
CA MET A 115 -6.51 16.21 11.69
C MET A 115 -6.26 17.07 10.43
N LEU A 116 -7.02 16.87 9.36
CA LEU A 116 -6.87 17.65 8.13
C LEU A 116 -7.12 19.13 8.33
N LEU A 117 -7.97 19.51 9.29
CA LEU A 117 -8.19 20.90 9.66
C LEU A 117 -6.91 21.57 10.17
N MET A 118 -6.00 20.81 10.78
CA MET A 118 -4.71 21.30 11.27
C MET A 118 -3.60 21.25 10.20
N LEU A 119 -3.80 20.53 9.11
CA LEU A 119 -2.85 20.38 8.01
C LEU A 119 -3.08 21.38 6.86
N SER A 120 -3.65 22.55 7.16
CA SER A 120 -4.04 23.57 6.17
C SER A 120 -2.94 23.92 5.18
N SER A 121 -1.68 24.05 5.63
CA SER A 121 -0.55 24.39 4.76
C SER A 121 -0.21 23.28 3.74
N ILE A 122 -0.44 22.03 4.07
CA ILE A 122 -0.25 20.90 3.16
C ILE A 122 -1.44 20.80 2.21
N HIS A 123 -2.66 20.86 2.76
CA HIS A 123 -3.91 20.79 2.02
C HIS A 123 -4.07 21.95 1.02
N GLU A 124 -3.49 23.12 1.33
CA GLU A 124 -3.48 24.24 0.40
C GLU A 124 -2.88 23.84 -0.97
N GLY A 125 -1.78 23.09 -0.98
CA GLY A 125 -1.00 22.81 -2.17
C GLY A 125 -1.00 21.38 -2.68
N ARG A 126 -1.59 20.43 -1.96
CA ARG A 126 -1.58 19.01 -2.30
C ARG A 126 -2.92 18.35 -2.02
N ASP A 127 -3.28 17.44 -2.90
CA ASP A 127 -4.38 16.51 -2.63
C ASP A 127 -4.01 15.62 -1.44
N ILE A 128 -5.02 15.27 -0.63
CA ILE A 128 -4.86 14.33 0.48
C ILE A 128 -5.72 13.10 0.17
N VAL A 129 -5.11 11.92 0.25
CA VAL A 129 -5.77 10.67 -0.06
C VAL A 129 -5.86 9.81 1.20
N LEU A 130 -7.08 9.43 1.54
CA LEU A 130 -7.41 8.54 2.64
C LEU A 130 -7.88 7.23 2.04
N VAL A 131 -7.24 6.12 2.42
CA VAL A 131 -7.61 4.77 1.98
C VAL A 131 -7.83 3.90 3.20
N ASP A 132 -9.04 3.39 3.36
CA ASP A 132 -9.25 2.31 4.32
C ASP A 132 -8.48 1.09 3.83
N GLN A 133 -7.50 0.62 4.61
CA GLN A 133 -6.77 -0.60 4.26
C GLN A 133 -7.74 -1.78 4.23
N ARG A 134 -7.44 -2.82 3.42
CA ARG A 134 -8.24 -4.04 3.44
C ARG A 134 -8.44 -4.54 4.87
N GLY A 135 -9.62 -4.96 5.22
CA GLY A 135 -9.96 -5.41 6.57
C GLY A 135 -10.39 -4.30 7.54
N THR A 136 -10.36 -3.03 7.11
CA THR A 136 -10.70 -1.88 7.96
C THR A 136 -11.82 -1.03 7.37
N GLY A 137 -12.42 -0.16 8.18
CA GLY A 137 -13.41 0.81 7.74
C GLY A 137 -14.52 0.21 6.87
N LYS A 138 -14.60 0.66 5.62
CA LYS A 138 -15.51 0.13 4.58
C LYS A 138 -14.81 -0.75 3.55
N SER A 139 -13.55 -1.13 3.78
CA SER A 139 -12.77 -2.00 2.91
C SER A 139 -12.81 -3.47 3.37
N ASN A 140 -13.98 -4.09 3.35
CA ASN A 140 -14.24 -5.46 3.82
C ASN A 140 -13.76 -5.70 5.27
N PRO A 141 -14.34 -5.01 6.26
CA PRO A 141 -13.85 -5.02 7.64
C PRO A 141 -13.87 -6.42 8.27
N LEU A 142 -12.72 -6.82 8.84
CA LEU A 142 -12.59 -8.06 9.61
C LEU A 142 -13.00 -7.78 11.08
N ARG A 143 -14.30 -7.79 11.35
CA ARG A 143 -14.83 -7.51 12.69
C ARG A 143 -15.40 -8.77 13.35
N CYS A 144 -14.72 -9.22 14.40
CA CYS A 144 -15.19 -10.33 15.24
C CYS A 144 -16.17 -9.90 16.32
N LEU A 145 -15.97 -8.68 16.82
CA LEU A 145 -16.78 -8.05 17.85
C LEU A 145 -17.02 -6.59 17.49
N LYS A 146 -18.19 -6.08 17.80
CA LYS A 146 -18.42 -4.64 17.81
C LYS A 146 -18.01 -4.08 19.18
N PRO A 147 -17.37 -2.88 19.27
CA PRO A 147 -16.97 -2.32 20.54
C PRO A 147 -18.08 -2.30 21.59
N VAL A 148 -19.29 -1.87 21.21
CA VAL A 148 -20.47 -1.82 22.10
C VAL A 148 -20.91 -3.21 22.58
N GLU A 149 -20.65 -4.27 21.82
CA GLU A 149 -20.94 -5.64 22.22
C GLU A 149 -19.90 -6.18 23.19
N ALA A 150 -18.61 -5.80 23.01
CA ALA A 150 -17.53 -6.26 23.89
C ALA A 150 -17.76 -5.86 25.34
N ASP A 151 -18.21 -4.63 25.60
CA ASP A 151 -18.46 -4.11 26.95
C ASP A 151 -19.58 -4.84 27.69
N SER A 152 -20.44 -5.58 26.97
CA SER A 152 -21.59 -6.30 27.55
C SER A 152 -21.37 -7.81 27.70
N LEU A 153 -20.25 -8.33 27.20
CA LEU A 153 -19.94 -9.77 27.23
C LEU A 153 -18.99 -10.10 28.38
N SER A 154 -19.13 -11.31 28.93
CA SER A 154 -18.11 -11.89 29.82
C SER A 154 -16.88 -12.30 29.00
N ASP A 155 -15.71 -12.41 29.68
CA ASP A 155 -14.44 -12.84 29.05
C ASP A 155 -14.62 -14.18 28.29
N ALA A 156 -15.32 -15.14 28.87
CA ALA A 156 -15.60 -16.43 28.22
C ALA A 156 -16.37 -16.28 26.92
N GLN A 157 -17.37 -15.37 26.86
CA GLN A 157 -18.14 -15.09 25.66
C GLN A 157 -17.32 -14.34 24.60
N VAL A 158 -16.41 -13.46 25.05
CA VAL A 158 -15.46 -12.78 24.15
C VAL A 158 -14.53 -13.82 23.51
N ILE A 159 -13.93 -14.70 24.32
CA ILE A 159 -13.05 -15.77 23.82
C ILE A 159 -13.79 -16.68 22.82
N GLU A 160 -14.97 -17.16 23.15
CA GLU A 160 -15.78 -18.00 22.25
C GLU A 160 -16.06 -17.29 20.91
N ARG A 161 -16.42 -16.00 20.95
CA ARG A 161 -16.67 -15.23 19.74
C ARG A 161 -15.42 -15.05 18.89
N LEU A 162 -14.26 -14.80 19.51
CA LEU A 162 -12.99 -14.68 18.82
C LEU A 162 -12.59 -16.02 18.18
N GLN A 163 -12.72 -17.14 18.88
CA GLN A 163 -12.42 -18.48 18.36
C GLN A 163 -13.31 -18.88 17.17
N THR A 164 -14.58 -18.49 17.19
CA THR A 164 -15.54 -18.83 16.12
C THR A 164 -15.54 -17.79 14.97
N CYS A 165 -14.90 -16.64 15.16
CA CYS A 165 -14.91 -15.54 14.22
C CYS A 165 -14.34 -15.89 12.84
N PRO A 166 -13.19 -16.56 12.68
CA PRO A 166 -12.62 -16.83 11.36
C PRO A 166 -13.59 -17.55 10.43
N ALA A 167 -14.42 -18.45 10.95
CA ALA A 167 -15.42 -19.19 10.17
C ALA A 167 -16.59 -18.31 9.68
N ARG A 168 -16.80 -17.13 10.29
CA ARG A 168 -17.86 -16.19 9.94
C ARG A 168 -17.43 -15.08 9.01
N LEU A 169 -16.12 -14.86 8.86
CA LEU A 169 -15.59 -13.85 7.98
C LEU A 169 -15.82 -14.24 6.51
N GLN A 170 -16.34 -13.31 5.72
CA GLN A 170 -16.37 -13.45 4.26
C GLN A 170 -15.02 -13.04 3.66
N ALA A 171 -13.96 -13.63 4.17
CA ALA A 171 -12.57 -13.27 3.87
C ALA A 171 -11.66 -14.47 4.17
N ASP A 172 -10.49 -14.49 3.52
CA ASP A 172 -9.37 -15.32 3.92
C ASP A 172 -8.32 -14.45 4.63
N PRO A 173 -8.20 -14.52 5.98
CA PRO A 173 -7.30 -13.65 6.73
C PRO A 173 -5.84 -13.69 6.29
N ARG A 174 -5.41 -14.77 5.61
CA ARG A 174 -4.04 -14.90 5.08
C ARG A 174 -3.69 -13.81 4.06
N PHE A 175 -4.69 -13.21 3.43
CA PHE A 175 -4.52 -12.13 2.45
C PHE A 175 -4.68 -10.72 3.04
N TYR A 176 -4.80 -10.60 4.38
CA TYR A 176 -4.95 -9.29 5.05
C TYR A 176 -3.66 -8.88 5.77
N THR A 177 -2.53 -9.06 5.08
CA THR A 177 -1.20 -8.67 5.57
C THR A 177 -0.85 -7.23 5.20
N THR A 178 0.11 -6.64 5.91
CA THR A 178 0.60 -5.29 5.60
C THR A 178 1.15 -5.20 4.18
N GLU A 179 1.90 -6.20 3.71
CA GLU A 179 2.47 -6.21 2.36
C GLU A 179 1.37 -6.15 1.28
N ILE A 180 0.32 -6.94 1.43
CA ILE A 180 -0.79 -6.97 0.46
C ILE A 180 -1.58 -5.66 0.54
N ALA A 181 -1.79 -5.10 1.73
CA ALA A 181 -2.41 -3.78 1.90
C ALA A 181 -1.57 -2.66 1.22
N MET A 182 -0.24 -2.77 1.21
CA MET A 182 0.61 -1.79 0.51
C MET A 182 0.60 -1.98 -1.01
N GLN A 183 0.37 -3.19 -1.51
CA GLN A 183 0.08 -3.40 -2.94
C GLN A 183 -1.26 -2.77 -3.33
N ASP A 184 -2.26 -2.81 -2.45
CA ASP A 184 -3.53 -2.12 -2.65
C ASP A 184 -3.32 -0.61 -2.72
N LEU A 185 -2.53 -0.06 -1.79
CA LEU A 185 -2.23 1.37 -1.75
C LEU A 185 -1.56 1.83 -3.06
N ASP A 186 -0.62 1.03 -3.59
CA ASP A 186 0.03 1.34 -4.87
C ASP A 186 -0.95 1.24 -6.05
N ALA A 187 -1.89 0.30 -6.01
CA ALA A 187 -2.96 0.21 -7.00
C ALA A 187 -3.87 1.45 -6.97
N VAL A 188 -4.21 1.97 -5.77
CA VAL A 188 -4.96 3.23 -5.61
C VAL A 188 -4.17 4.41 -6.16
N ARG A 189 -2.86 4.53 -5.81
CA ARG A 189 -1.98 5.56 -6.36
C ARG A 189 -2.01 5.56 -7.89
N ALA A 190 -1.83 4.38 -8.50
CA ALA A 190 -1.81 4.23 -9.94
C ALA A 190 -3.18 4.55 -10.58
N ALA A 191 -4.29 4.12 -9.96
CA ALA A 191 -5.65 4.38 -10.43
C ALA A 191 -6.01 5.88 -10.39
N LEU A 192 -5.44 6.62 -9.43
CA LEU A 192 -5.57 8.08 -9.33
C LEU A 192 -4.61 8.84 -10.24
N GLY A 193 -3.65 8.15 -10.91
CA GLY A 193 -2.73 8.76 -11.87
C GLY A 193 -1.51 9.45 -11.25
N TYR A 194 -1.18 9.17 -9.98
CA TYR A 194 -0.01 9.76 -9.33
C TYR A 194 1.26 8.93 -9.55
N ASP A 195 2.35 9.57 -9.96
CA ASP A 195 3.65 8.90 -10.13
C ASP A 195 4.37 8.69 -8.79
N THR A 196 4.40 9.72 -7.96
CA THR A 196 5.03 9.71 -6.63
C THR A 196 4.08 10.27 -5.59
N ILE A 197 4.23 9.82 -4.35
CA ILE A 197 3.40 10.22 -3.22
C ILE A 197 4.23 10.61 -2.00
N ASN A 198 3.62 11.36 -1.10
CA ASN A 198 4.10 11.56 0.26
C ASN A 198 3.29 10.66 1.19
N LEU A 199 3.93 10.13 2.23
CA LEU A 199 3.27 9.28 3.21
C LEU A 199 3.27 9.95 4.59
N TYR A 200 2.14 9.90 5.27
CA TYR A 200 2.03 10.12 6.70
C TYR A 200 1.55 8.82 7.35
N GLY A 201 2.29 8.31 8.31
CA GLY A 201 1.92 7.12 9.06
C GLY A 201 1.84 7.42 10.55
N ALA A 202 0.74 7.05 11.20
CA ALA A 202 0.54 7.18 12.65
C ALA A 202 0.51 5.80 13.31
N SER A 203 1.26 5.59 14.40
CA SER A 203 1.30 4.33 15.14
C SER A 203 1.57 3.13 14.21
N TYR A 204 0.68 2.12 14.12
CA TYR A 204 0.79 1.04 13.13
C TYR A 204 0.96 1.57 11.68
N GLY A 205 0.39 2.73 11.35
CA GLY A 205 0.56 3.37 10.04
C GLY A 205 2.02 3.68 9.71
N THR A 206 2.91 3.81 10.70
CA THR A 206 4.35 3.98 10.48
C THR A 206 4.97 2.70 9.92
N ARG A 207 4.56 1.53 10.44
CA ARG A 207 4.95 0.22 9.92
C ARG A 207 4.48 0.02 8.47
N ALA A 208 3.24 0.38 8.19
CA ALA A 208 2.69 0.35 6.84
C ALA A 208 3.47 1.27 5.88
N ALA A 209 3.77 2.52 6.28
CA ALA A 209 4.54 3.46 5.48
C ALA A 209 5.96 2.96 5.16
N LEU A 210 6.66 2.38 6.14
CA LEU A 210 7.98 1.79 5.94
C LEU A 210 7.93 0.54 5.06
N THR A 211 6.88 -0.27 5.17
CA THR A 211 6.66 -1.41 4.27
C THR A 211 6.44 -0.93 2.84
N TYR A 212 5.61 0.09 2.63
CA TYR A 212 5.41 0.69 1.30
C TYR A 212 6.72 1.24 0.72
N LEU A 213 7.51 1.99 1.51
CA LEU A 213 8.82 2.48 1.07
C LEU A 213 9.75 1.34 0.63
N ARG A 214 9.80 0.24 1.39
CA ARG A 214 10.61 -0.93 1.06
C ARG A 214 10.19 -1.57 -0.26
N MET A 215 8.88 -1.66 -0.51
CA MET A 215 8.33 -2.30 -1.71
C MET A 215 8.38 -1.40 -2.94
N PHE A 216 8.18 -0.09 -2.77
CA PHE A 216 8.03 0.90 -3.85
C PHE A 216 8.90 2.15 -3.64
N PRO A 217 10.23 2.02 -3.48
CA PRO A 217 11.10 3.14 -3.09
C PRO A 217 11.07 4.30 -4.08
N THR A 218 10.88 4.03 -5.37
CA THR A 218 10.82 5.07 -6.42
C THR A 218 9.49 5.81 -6.47
N ARG A 219 8.46 5.35 -5.73
CA ARG A 219 7.13 5.96 -5.64
C ARG A 219 6.99 6.89 -4.45
N VAL A 220 7.97 6.95 -3.58
CA VAL A 220 7.90 7.75 -2.34
C VAL A 220 8.81 8.96 -2.46
N ARG A 221 8.22 10.16 -2.30
CA ARG A 221 8.97 11.41 -2.24
C ARG A 221 9.38 11.74 -0.81
N THR A 222 8.44 11.69 0.15
CA THR A 222 8.71 11.93 1.57
C THR A 222 7.87 11.02 2.45
N ILE A 223 8.36 10.77 3.67
CA ILE A 223 7.62 10.07 4.72
C ILE A 223 7.68 10.90 6.00
N LYS A 224 6.53 11.05 6.65
CA LYS A 224 6.42 11.52 8.03
C LYS A 224 5.88 10.37 8.88
N LEU A 225 6.61 10.03 9.93
CA LEU A 225 6.26 8.98 10.88
C LEU A 225 5.92 9.63 12.23
N ASP A 226 4.77 9.25 12.78
CA ASP A 226 4.25 9.75 14.04
C ASP A 226 3.95 8.58 14.98
N ALA A 227 4.47 8.60 16.21
CA ALA A 227 4.41 7.49 17.17
C ALA A 227 4.92 6.18 16.54
N VAL A 228 6.22 6.15 16.19
CA VAL A 228 6.85 5.08 15.41
C VAL A 228 6.75 3.72 16.13
N VAL A 229 6.23 2.73 15.38
CA VAL A 229 6.24 1.31 15.79
C VAL A 229 7.36 0.58 15.05
N GLU A 230 8.21 -0.10 15.79
CA GLU A 230 9.31 -0.88 15.22
C GLU A 230 8.80 -2.01 14.32
N GLN A 231 9.52 -2.25 13.19
CA GLN A 231 9.15 -3.30 12.22
C GLN A 231 9.17 -4.71 12.81
N ALA A 232 10.09 -4.96 13.74
CA ALA A 232 10.24 -6.24 14.42
C ALA A 232 9.31 -6.41 15.63
N PHE A 233 8.57 -5.35 16.01
CA PHE A 233 7.64 -5.42 17.13
C PHE A 233 6.50 -6.38 16.81
N VAL A 234 6.46 -7.50 17.50
CA VAL A 234 5.31 -8.41 17.49
C VAL A 234 4.35 -7.87 18.55
N MET A 235 3.18 -7.42 18.14
CA MET A 235 2.11 -7.15 19.10
C MET A 235 1.68 -8.50 19.66
N LEU A 236 2.21 -8.84 20.84
CA LEU A 236 1.67 -9.91 21.64
C LEU A 236 0.27 -9.46 22.05
N VAL A 237 -0.73 -10.15 21.57
CA VAL A 237 -2.01 -10.18 22.24
C VAL A 237 -1.70 -11.07 23.45
N ASP A 238 -1.71 -10.49 24.64
CA ASP A 238 -1.53 -11.26 25.88
C ASP A 238 -2.51 -12.43 25.87
N ASP A 239 -1.96 -13.63 26.07
CA ASP A 239 -2.69 -14.89 26.17
C ASP A 239 -3.67 -14.89 27.38
#